data_85a3bb6cb0aab05d9c2d9794a749d4b5
#
_entry.id   85a3bb6cb0aab05d9c2d9794a749d4b5
#
_cell.length_a   1.000
_cell.length_b   1.000
_cell.length_c   1.000
_cell.angle_alpha   90.00
_cell.angle_beta   90.00
_cell.angle_gamma   90.00
#
_symmetry.space_group_name_H-M   'P 1'
#
loop_
_entity.id
_entity.type
_entity.pdbx_description
1 polymer ?
#
loop_
_entity_poly.entity_id
_entity_poly.type
_entity_poly.pdbx_seq_one_letter_code
_entity_poly.pdbx_strand_id
1 'polypeptide(L)'
;MSVAAEQNARAAAGDQRPTMTEAARIYARMSWLRIRRGRMVWMAAALFALPLVYVAGLAIAGHWGRGLFDDINELYFRFLIPFVPALTASAAVAEEIENKTFTFVFARPAPRGALVIGKLWATTAPAVAVVVPSLALAWVVAQLRFSGDMADTWPHLLRVELAAVLGLCAYGALAAAIGTLFSRHPLVAVLVYLMLIETLLASAPIVLNLVTIAWHLRNIAELPLPDTAFMAVTVPWWGSALAALAVTPGLVSLTTIGVNGAEYRTDR
;
A
#
# COMPACT_ATOMS: atom_id res chain seq x y z
N MET A 1 47.72 19.91 20.47
CA MET A 1 46.96 19.05 19.46
C MET A 1 46.92 19.84 18.16
N SER A 2 47.43 19.29 17.07
CA SER A 2 47.57 19.98 15.78
C SER A 2 46.21 20.21 15.11
N VAL A 3 45.96 21.40 14.61
CA VAL A 3 44.76 21.77 13.79
C VAL A 3 44.52 20.77 12.65
N ALA A 4 45.59 20.20 12.10
CA ALA A 4 45.54 19.17 11.08
C ALA A 4 44.94 17.83 11.60
N ALA A 5 45.13 17.45 12.84
CA ALA A 5 44.52 16.24 13.40
C ALA A 5 43.02 16.42 13.62
N GLU A 6 42.62 17.61 14.00
CA GLU A 6 41.19 17.95 14.16
C GLU A 6 40.48 18.09 12.82
N GLN A 7 41.12 18.59 11.79
CA GLN A 7 40.60 18.61 10.41
C GLN A 7 40.50 17.21 9.82
N ASN A 8 41.49 16.35 10.04
CA ASN A 8 41.42 14.95 9.58
C ASN A 8 40.35 14.14 10.35
N ALA A 9 40.17 14.39 11.65
CA ALA A 9 39.10 13.75 12.43
C ALA A 9 37.68 14.24 11.95
N ARG A 10 37.54 15.51 11.59
CA ARG A 10 36.31 16.05 11.01
C ARG A 10 36.07 15.55 9.58
N ALA A 11 37.13 15.40 8.77
CA ALA A 11 37.02 14.80 7.45
C ALA A 11 36.64 13.31 7.51
N ALA A 12 37.22 12.55 8.45
CA ALA A 12 36.88 11.15 8.69
C ALA A 12 35.46 10.96 9.26
N ALA A 13 35.00 11.88 10.10
CA ALA A 13 33.63 11.87 10.62
C ALA A 13 32.60 12.39 9.63
N GLY A 14 33.01 13.24 8.65
CA GLY A 14 32.12 13.90 7.68
C GLY A 14 31.76 13.05 6.46
N ASP A 15 32.45 11.95 6.19
CA ASP A 15 32.25 11.18 4.95
C ASP A 15 31.45 9.86 5.15
N GLN A 16 30.86 9.64 6.31
CA GLN A 16 29.93 8.54 6.48
C GLN A 16 28.54 8.95 5.98
N ARG A 17 28.38 8.91 4.66
CA ARG A 17 27.04 9.02 4.05
C ARG A 17 26.19 7.85 4.57
N PRO A 18 24.98 8.11 5.10
CA PRO A 18 24.13 7.06 5.60
C PRO A 18 23.81 6.08 4.46
N THR A 19 23.84 4.80 4.75
CA THR A 19 23.43 3.75 3.79
C THR A 19 21.96 3.96 3.42
N MET A 20 21.54 3.40 2.27
CA MET A 20 20.16 3.48 1.81
C MET A 20 19.17 3.00 2.88
N THR A 21 19.51 1.91 3.57
CA THR A 21 18.68 1.31 4.62
C THR A 21 18.60 2.15 5.89
N GLU A 22 19.70 2.76 6.30
CA GLU A 22 19.72 3.66 7.47
C GLU A 22 18.93 4.94 7.20
N ALA A 23 19.13 5.55 6.04
CA ALA A 23 18.38 6.72 5.63
C ALA A 23 16.87 6.41 5.53
N ALA A 24 16.48 5.30 4.90
CA ALA A 24 15.08 4.88 4.80
C ALA A 24 14.45 4.65 6.18
N ARG A 25 15.18 4.04 7.13
CA ARG A 25 14.71 3.83 8.51
C ARG A 25 14.48 5.17 9.24
N ILE A 26 15.38 6.13 9.06
CA ILE A 26 15.24 7.47 9.65
C ILE A 26 13.98 8.15 9.09
N TYR A 27 13.79 8.15 7.76
CA TYR A 27 12.60 8.73 7.12
C TYR A 27 11.32 8.00 7.54
N ALA A 28 11.34 6.68 7.64
CA ALA A 28 10.21 5.89 8.11
C ALA A 28 9.82 6.30 9.54
N ARG A 29 10.80 6.41 10.45
CA ARG A 29 10.55 6.81 11.85
C ARG A 29 9.97 8.22 11.95
N MET A 30 10.52 9.17 11.19
CA MET A 30 10.03 10.56 11.17
C MET A 30 8.61 10.63 10.63
N SER A 31 8.33 9.94 9.53
CA SER A 31 6.98 9.89 8.92
C SER A 31 5.99 9.19 9.84
N TRP A 32 6.38 8.10 10.49
CA TRP A 32 5.56 7.40 11.47
C TRP A 32 5.15 8.27 12.65
N LEU A 33 6.08 9.05 13.21
CA LEU A 33 5.79 9.96 14.32
C LEU A 33 4.80 11.08 13.89
N ARG A 34 4.90 11.54 12.64
CA ARG A 34 3.96 12.52 12.07
C ARG A 34 2.57 11.90 11.89
N ILE A 35 2.48 10.72 11.27
CA ILE A 35 1.22 10.01 11.04
C ILE A 35 0.52 9.72 12.37
N ARG A 36 1.24 9.20 13.36
CA ARG A 36 0.70 8.83 14.68
C ARG A 36 0.07 10.02 15.43
N ARG A 37 0.58 11.23 15.21
CA ARG A 37 0.05 12.47 15.83
C ARG A 37 -1.08 13.09 15.03
N GLY A 38 -1.30 12.65 13.80
CA GLY A 38 -2.30 13.21 12.88
C GLY A 38 -3.69 12.60 13.03
N ARG A 39 -4.71 13.32 12.57
CA ARG A 39 -6.09 12.81 12.48
C ARG A 39 -6.21 11.61 11.53
N MET A 40 -5.27 11.42 10.63
CA MET A 40 -5.25 10.33 9.66
C MET A 40 -5.24 8.94 10.30
N VAL A 41 -4.60 8.78 11.47
CA VAL A 41 -4.60 7.50 12.20
C VAL A 41 -6.00 7.14 12.67
N TRP A 42 -6.76 8.12 13.17
CA TRP A 42 -8.12 7.87 13.60
C TRP A 42 -9.06 7.55 12.44
N MET A 43 -8.86 8.21 11.28
CA MET A 43 -9.61 7.89 10.06
C MET A 43 -9.28 6.46 9.56
N ALA A 44 -8.01 6.08 9.54
CA ALA A 44 -7.60 4.73 9.18
C ALA A 44 -8.18 3.70 10.17
N ALA A 45 -8.09 3.97 11.48
CA ALA A 45 -8.67 3.10 12.51
C ALA A 45 -10.18 2.94 12.36
N ALA A 46 -10.91 4.03 12.09
CA ALA A 46 -12.35 3.98 11.82
C ALA A 46 -12.67 3.16 10.56
N LEU A 47 -11.88 3.31 9.50
CA LEU A 47 -12.04 2.56 8.26
C LEU A 47 -11.83 1.05 8.47
N PHE A 48 -10.93 0.67 9.39
CA PHE A 48 -10.71 -0.73 9.77
C PHE A 48 -11.72 -1.28 10.78
N ALA A 49 -12.34 -0.42 11.60
CA ALA A 49 -13.42 -0.83 12.48
C ALA A 49 -14.70 -1.16 11.70
N LEU A 50 -14.92 -0.54 10.55
CA LEU A 50 -16.11 -0.69 9.72
C LEU A 50 -16.36 -2.15 9.28
N PRO A 51 -15.36 -2.91 8.77
CA PRO A 51 -15.56 -4.32 8.47
C PRO A 51 -15.88 -5.19 9.68
N LEU A 52 -15.29 -4.90 10.83
CA LEU A 52 -15.59 -5.65 12.06
C LEU A 52 -17.05 -5.45 12.50
N VAL A 53 -17.55 -4.23 12.37
CA VAL A 53 -18.97 -3.93 12.61
C VAL A 53 -19.86 -4.62 11.58
N TYR A 54 -19.45 -4.64 10.30
CA TYR A 54 -20.15 -5.35 9.24
C TYR A 54 -20.19 -6.87 9.49
N VAL A 55 -19.05 -7.46 9.85
CA VAL A 55 -18.96 -8.89 10.27
C VAL A 55 -19.92 -9.20 11.41
N ALA A 56 -19.90 -8.37 12.47
CA ALA A 56 -20.78 -8.57 13.60
C ALA A 56 -22.27 -8.46 13.19
N GLY A 57 -22.60 -7.51 12.31
CA GLY A 57 -23.95 -7.35 11.78
C GLY A 57 -24.43 -8.56 10.98
N LEU A 58 -23.61 -9.09 10.07
CA LEU A 58 -23.93 -10.27 9.28
C LEU A 58 -24.02 -11.53 10.16
N ALA A 59 -23.14 -11.69 11.13
CA ALA A 59 -23.17 -12.78 12.07
C ALA A 59 -24.46 -12.77 12.92
N ILE A 60 -24.92 -11.59 13.37
CA ILE A 60 -26.20 -11.44 14.07
C ILE A 60 -27.37 -11.75 13.14
N ALA A 61 -27.29 -11.37 11.85
CA ALA A 61 -28.30 -11.67 10.84
C ALA A 61 -28.35 -13.17 10.43
N GLY A 62 -27.43 -13.99 10.95
CA GLY A 62 -27.43 -15.42 10.71
C GLY A 62 -26.59 -15.87 9.51
N HIS A 63 -25.77 -14.98 8.94
CA HIS A 63 -24.81 -15.32 7.89
C HIS A 63 -23.53 -15.87 8.53
N TRP A 64 -23.16 -17.11 8.20
CA TRP A 64 -22.02 -17.81 8.79
C TRP A 64 -21.25 -18.61 7.74
N GLY A 65 -20.05 -19.04 8.09
CA GLY A 65 -19.24 -19.91 7.26
C GLY A 65 -18.51 -19.18 6.12
N ARG A 66 -18.24 -19.92 5.05
CA ARG A 66 -17.43 -19.42 3.92
C ARG A 66 -18.06 -18.21 3.24
N GLY A 67 -19.38 -18.17 3.09
CA GLY A 67 -20.07 -17.04 2.47
C GLY A 67 -19.87 -15.73 3.24
N LEU A 68 -19.91 -15.75 4.56
CA LEU A 68 -19.61 -14.60 5.40
C LEU A 68 -18.17 -14.10 5.16
N PHE A 69 -17.21 -15.03 5.09
CA PHE A 69 -15.81 -14.69 4.87
C PHE A 69 -15.57 -14.12 3.46
N ASP A 70 -16.24 -14.66 2.44
CA ASP A 70 -16.15 -14.17 1.07
C ASP A 70 -16.75 -12.76 0.92
N ASP A 71 -17.87 -12.46 1.56
CA ASP A 71 -18.50 -11.14 1.59
C ASP A 71 -17.58 -10.09 2.26
N ILE A 72 -16.91 -10.51 3.33
CA ILE A 72 -15.93 -9.65 4.02
C ILE A 72 -14.72 -9.39 3.13
N ASN A 73 -14.19 -10.42 2.48
CA ASN A 73 -13.06 -10.28 1.56
C ASN A 73 -13.42 -9.34 0.41
N GLU A 74 -14.65 -9.44 -0.15
CA GLU A 74 -15.10 -8.50 -1.19
C GLU A 74 -15.03 -7.05 -0.70
N LEU A 75 -15.47 -6.77 0.53
CA LEU A 75 -15.39 -5.44 1.14
C LEU A 75 -13.93 -4.95 1.29
N TYR A 76 -13.03 -5.83 1.76
CA TYR A 76 -11.62 -5.50 1.92
C TYR A 76 -10.95 -5.19 0.59
N PHE A 77 -11.10 -6.06 -0.40
CA PHE A 77 -10.41 -5.93 -1.68
C PHE A 77 -10.99 -4.84 -2.57
N ARG A 78 -12.30 -4.57 -2.46
CA ARG A 78 -12.96 -3.54 -3.25
C ARG A 78 -12.76 -2.13 -2.69
N PHE A 79 -12.70 -2.00 -1.38
CA PHE A 79 -12.66 -0.67 -0.73
C PHE A 79 -11.44 -0.45 0.14
N LEU A 80 -11.19 -1.27 1.16
CA LEU A 80 -10.18 -0.94 2.17
C LEU A 80 -8.75 -0.97 1.62
N ILE A 81 -8.40 -2.03 0.93
CA ILE A 81 -7.04 -2.24 0.42
C ILE A 81 -6.63 -1.15 -0.57
N PRO A 82 -7.47 -0.69 -1.53
CA PRO A 82 -7.11 0.46 -2.38
C PRO A 82 -7.25 1.82 -1.69
N PHE A 83 -8.28 2.03 -0.84
CA PHE A 83 -8.56 3.36 -0.27
C PHE A 83 -7.62 3.75 0.88
N VAL A 84 -7.20 2.81 1.73
CA VAL A 84 -6.29 3.13 2.85
C VAL A 84 -4.97 3.70 2.36
N PRO A 85 -4.26 3.07 1.40
CA PRO A 85 -3.07 3.67 0.81
C PRO A 85 -3.36 4.97 0.06
N ALA A 86 -4.52 5.11 -0.60
CA ALA A 86 -4.91 6.36 -1.25
C ALA A 86 -4.92 7.52 -0.25
N LEU A 87 -5.49 7.32 0.93
CA LEU A 87 -5.55 8.33 1.98
C LEU A 87 -4.19 8.63 2.64
N THR A 88 -3.37 7.61 2.83
CA THR A 88 -2.13 7.73 3.63
C THR A 88 -0.88 7.96 2.80
N ALA A 89 -0.72 7.26 1.68
CA ALA A 89 0.49 7.30 0.87
C ALA A 89 0.47 8.41 -0.20
N SER A 90 -0.72 8.81 -0.71
CA SER A 90 -0.81 9.85 -1.75
C SER A 90 -0.23 11.19 -1.30
N ALA A 91 -0.54 11.60 -0.06
CA ALA A 91 -0.05 12.84 0.53
C ALA A 91 1.40 12.73 1.02
N ALA A 92 1.88 11.53 1.34
CA ALA A 92 3.16 11.34 2.02
C ALA A 92 4.37 11.93 1.28
N VAL A 93 4.38 11.87 -0.04
CA VAL A 93 5.44 12.44 -0.90
C VAL A 93 5.02 13.80 -1.44
N ALA A 94 3.75 13.96 -1.82
CA ALA A 94 3.23 15.20 -2.39
C ALA A 94 3.40 16.42 -1.47
N GLU A 95 3.19 16.25 -0.17
CA GLU A 95 3.37 17.31 0.84
C GLU A 95 4.79 17.90 0.84
N GLU A 96 5.81 17.09 0.63
CA GLU A 96 7.18 17.57 0.57
C GLU A 96 7.42 18.40 -0.70
N ILE A 97 6.81 18.00 -1.83
CA ILE A 97 6.90 18.73 -3.09
C ILE A 97 6.22 20.09 -2.96
N GLU A 98 5.01 20.12 -2.41
CA GLU A 98 4.19 21.32 -2.29
C GLU A 98 4.78 22.33 -1.30
N ASN A 99 5.27 21.85 -0.15
CA ASN A 99 5.85 22.70 0.89
C ASN A 99 7.29 23.18 0.59
N LYS A 100 7.86 22.83 -0.56
CA LYS A 100 9.25 23.15 -0.95
C LYS A 100 10.28 22.72 0.11
N THR A 101 9.93 21.74 0.96
CA THR A 101 10.84 21.23 2.00
C THR A 101 11.92 20.31 1.42
N PHE A 102 11.80 19.96 0.14
CA PHE A 102 12.81 19.19 -0.60
C PHE A 102 14.21 19.76 -0.51
N THR A 103 14.35 21.10 -0.59
CA THR A 103 15.67 21.77 -0.48
C THR A 103 16.37 21.42 0.81
N PHE A 104 15.67 21.35 1.93
CA PHE A 104 16.25 20.97 3.22
C PHE A 104 16.52 19.46 3.34
N VAL A 105 15.71 18.64 2.70
CA VAL A 105 15.88 17.18 2.68
C VAL A 105 17.06 16.79 1.80
N PHE A 106 17.25 17.48 0.67
CA PHE A 106 18.34 17.21 -0.28
C PHE A 106 19.66 17.90 0.08
N ALA A 107 19.65 18.88 0.98
CA ALA A 107 20.87 19.39 1.57
C ALA A 107 21.63 18.33 2.41
N ARG A 108 20.98 17.22 2.76
CA ARG A 108 21.61 16.09 3.43
C ARG A 108 22.08 15.06 2.39
N PRO A 109 23.27 14.47 2.55
CA PRO A 109 23.83 13.50 1.62
C PRO A 109 23.16 12.12 1.79
N ALA A 110 21.84 12.03 1.55
CA ALA A 110 21.07 10.79 1.64
C ALA A 110 20.54 10.37 0.26
N PRO A 111 20.52 9.06 -0.07
CA PRO A 111 19.93 8.58 -1.31
C PRO A 111 18.45 8.96 -1.40
N ARG A 112 18.03 9.57 -2.51
CA ARG A 112 16.65 10.05 -2.71
C ARG A 112 15.60 8.94 -2.65
N GLY A 113 15.94 7.75 -3.16
CA GLY A 113 15.07 6.56 -3.04
C GLY A 113 14.80 6.15 -1.59
N ALA A 114 15.72 6.46 -0.66
CA ALA A 114 15.51 6.18 0.75
C ALA A 114 14.33 6.97 1.35
N LEU A 115 14.09 8.19 0.89
CA LEU A 115 12.92 8.99 1.28
C LEU A 115 11.62 8.28 0.86
N VAL A 116 11.53 7.87 -0.41
CA VAL A 116 10.34 7.21 -0.97
C VAL A 116 10.07 5.90 -0.22
N ILE A 117 11.09 5.05 -0.10
CA ILE A 117 10.98 3.75 0.59
C ILE A 117 10.61 3.95 2.07
N GLY A 118 11.26 4.90 2.74
CA GLY A 118 10.99 5.18 4.16
C GLY A 118 9.56 5.66 4.41
N LYS A 119 9.04 6.51 3.54
CA LYS A 119 7.66 7.00 3.63
C LYS A 119 6.63 5.93 3.29
N LEU A 120 6.87 5.14 2.25
CA LEU A 120 6.00 4.01 1.91
C LEU A 120 5.97 3.00 3.05
N TRP A 121 7.10 2.67 3.62
CA TRP A 121 7.15 1.76 4.77
C TRP A 121 6.35 2.31 5.96
N ALA A 122 6.47 3.60 6.24
CA ALA A 122 5.74 4.24 7.35
C ALA A 122 4.22 4.25 7.15
N THR A 123 3.73 4.23 5.91
CA THR A 123 2.29 4.22 5.60
C THR A 123 1.74 2.80 5.45
N THR A 124 2.49 1.88 4.83
CA THR A 124 2.02 0.52 4.54
C THR A 124 2.16 -0.43 5.73
N ALA A 125 3.26 -0.35 6.51
CA ALA A 125 3.46 -1.27 7.63
C ALA A 125 2.34 -1.20 8.70
N PRO A 126 1.85 -0.02 9.13
CA PRO A 126 0.72 0.05 10.04
C PRO A 126 -0.58 -0.48 9.41
N ALA A 127 -0.79 -0.24 8.12
CA ALA A 127 -1.96 -0.77 7.42
C ALA A 127 -1.95 -2.31 7.40
N VAL A 128 -0.81 -2.92 7.07
CA VAL A 128 -0.62 -4.38 7.16
C VAL A 128 -0.83 -4.89 8.58
N ALA A 129 -0.26 -4.21 9.59
CA ALA A 129 -0.38 -4.61 10.99
C ALA A 129 -1.82 -4.59 11.53
N VAL A 130 -2.74 -3.89 10.86
CA VAL A 130 -4.16 -3.86 11.20
C VAL A 130 -4.98 -4.79 10.30
N VAL A 131 -4.74 -4.77 8.99
CA VAL A 131 -5.53 -5.57 8.02
C VAL A 131 -5.34 -7.06 8.24
N VAL A 132 -4.10 -7.54 8.36
CA VAL A 132 -3.83 -8.98 8.50
C VAL A 132 -4.51 -9.57 9.74
N PRO A 133 -4.35 -9.02 10.97
CA PRO A 133 -5.06 -9.54 12.12
C PRO A 133 -6.59 -9.40 12.02
N SER A 134 -7.10 -8.37 11.34
CA SER A 134 -8.54 -8.19 11.19
C SER A 134 -9.16 -9.21 10.22
N LEU A 135 -8.46 -9.60 9.15
CA LEU A 135 -8.85 -10.69 8.25
C LEU A 135 -8.81 -12.05 8.97
N ALA A 136 -7.75 -12.31 9.74
CA ALA A 136 -7.66 -13.51 10.56
C ALA A 136 -8.81 -13.60 11.58
N LEU A 137 -9.14 -12.46 12.24
CA LEU A 137 -10.27 -12.41 13.17
C LEU A 137 -11.61 -12.65 12.45
N ALA A 138 -11.81 -12.03 11.28
CA ALA A 138 -13.00 -12.25 10.46
C ALA A 138 -13.16 -13.73 10.07
N TRP A 139 -12.05 -14.38 9.70
CA TRP A 139 -12.03 -15.82 9.40
C TRP A 139 -12.39 -16.64 10.64
N VAL A 140 -11.81 -16.37 11.81
CA VAL A 140 -12.16 -17.05 13.06
C VAL A 140 -13.65 -16.92 13.36
N VAL A 141 -14.21 -15.70 13.25
CA VAL A 141 -15.64 -15.46 13.47
C VAL A 141 -16.50 -16.26 12.49
N ALA A 142 -16.14 -16.30 11.22
CA ALA A 142 -16.85 -17.07 10.20
C ALA A 142 -16.86 -18.58 10.52
N GLN A 143 -15.80 -19.09 11.14
CA GLN A 143 -15.68 -20.51 11.53
C GLN A 143 -16.45 -20.89 12.79
N LEU A 144 -16.86 -19.95 13.65
CA LEU A 144 -17.48 -20.25 14.95
C LEU A 144 -18.75 -21.13 14.86
N ARG A 145 -19.46 -21.10 13.73
CA ARG A 145 -20.66 -21.94 13.48
C ARG A 145 -20.52 -22.79 12.23
N PHE A 146 -19.32 -22.93 11.69
CA PHE A 146 -19.07 -23.76 10.53
C PHE A 146 -18.83 -25.20 10.98
N SER A 147 -19.61 -26.15 10.44
CA SER A 147 -19.50 -27.57 10.77
C SER A 147 -18.46 -28.34 9.94
N GLY A 148 -17.74 -27.64 9.06
CA GLY A 148 -16.70 -28.20 8.20
C GLY A 148 -15.33 -28.25 8.88
N ASP A 149 -14.37 -28.94 8.24
CA ASP A 149 -13.00 -29.01 8.73
C ASP A 149 -12.29 -27.67 8.54
N MET A 150 -11.77 -27.11 9.64
CA MET A 150 -10.94 -25.89 9.59
C MET A 150 -9.66 -26.10 8.76
N ALA A 151 -9.16 -27.33 8.69
CA ALA A 151 -7.97 -27.66 7.92
C ALA A 151 -8.14 -27.39 6.41
N ASP A 152 -9.37 -27.44 5.90
CA ASP A 152 -9.62 -27.18 4.47
C ASP A 152 -9.70 -25.70 4.12
N THR A 153 -9.90 -24.82 5.10
CA THR A 153 -10.13 -23.38 4.88
C THR A 153 -8.94 -22.49 5.18
N TRP A 154 -7.96 -22.95 5.98
CA TRP A 154 -6.79 -22.15 6.32
C TRP A 154 -5.88 -21.79 5.12
N PRO A 155 -5.73 -22.63 4.04
CA PRO A 155 -4.95 -22.23 2.89
C PRO A 155 -5.57 -21.05 2.15
N HIS A 156 -6.90 -20.95 2.14
CA HIS A 156 -7.61 -19.81 1.59
C HIS A 156 -7.33 -18.52 2.39
N LEU A 157 -7.35 -18.60 3.74
CA LEU A 157 -6.95 -17.46 4.57
C LEU A 157 -5.54 -16.95 4.22
N LEU A 158 -4.56 -17.84 4.09
CA LEU A 158 -3.19 -17.46 3.75
C LEU A 158 -3.09 -16.74 2.40
N ARG A 159 -3.87 -17.19 1.40
CA ARG A 159 -3.92 -16.51 0.10
C ARG A 159 -4.56 -15.13 0.18
N VAL A 160 -5.64 -15.00 0.95
CA VAL A 160 -6.30 -13.72 1.22
C VAL A 160 -5.34 -12.76 1.92
N GLU A 161 -4.63 -13.21 2.95
CA GLU A 161 -3.64 -12.40 3.66
C GLU A 161 -2.47 -11.99 2.76
N LEU A 162 -1.95 -12.93 1.96
CA LEU A 162 -0.90 -12.63 0.98
C LEU A 162 -1.36 -11.57 -0.01
N ALA A 163 -2.57 -11.73 -0.57
CA ALA A 163 -3.15 -10.75 -1.49
C ALA A 163 -3.32 -9.38 -0.82
N ALA A 164 -3.77 -9.34 0.43
CA ALA A 164 -3.93 -8.10 1.19
C ALA A 164 -2.60 -7.38 1.41
N VAL A 165 -1.54 -8.09 1.80
CA VAL A 165 -0.20 -7.51 1.98
C VAL A 165 0.34 -6.97 0.66
N LEU A 166 0.28 -7.77 -0.42
CA LEU A 166 0.72 -7.34 -1.75
C LEU A 166 -0.09 -6.14 -2.25
N GLY A 167 -1.40 -6.15 -2.03
CA GLY A 167 -2.30 -5.06 -2.39
C GLY A 167 -1.97 -3.75 -1.69
N LEU A 168 -1.78 -3.78 -0.38
CA LEU A 168 -1.40 -2.60 0.40
C LEU A 168 -0.06 -2.01 -0.06
N CYS A 169 0.92 -2.88 -0.39
CA CYS A 169 2.20 -2.44 -0.92
C CYS A 169 2.06 -1.84 -2.33
N ALA A 170 1.35 -2.51 -3.23
CA ALA A 170 1.16 -2.07 -4.62
C ALA A 170 0.35 -0.77 -4.70
N TYR A 171 -0.79 -0.68 -4.02
CA TYR A 171 -1.58 0.55 -3.97
C TYR A 171 -0.88 1.68 -3.22
N GLY A 172 -0.07 1.37 -2.20
CA GLY A 172 0.76 2.36 -1.53
C GLY A 172 1.79 2.98 -2.49
N ALA A 173 2.48 2.14 -3.26
CA ALA A 173 3.44 2.60 -4.27
C ALA A 173 2.74 3.37 -5.40
N LEU A 174 1.56 2.90 -5.84
CA LEU A 174 0.74 3.58 -6.86
C LEU A 174 0.28 4.96 -6.38
N ALA A 175 -0.27 5.04 -5.16
CA ALA A 175 -0.73 6.29 -4.59
C ALA A 175 0.41 7.31 -4.43
N ALA A 176 1.60 6.86 -4.02
CA ALA A 176 2.78 7.70 -3.96
C ALA A 176 3.22 8.18 -5.36
N ALA A 177 3.21 7.30 -6.37
CA ALA A 177 3.57 7.64 -7.75
C ALA A 177 2.61 8.68 -8.33
N ILE A 178 1.31 8.47 -8.22
CA ILE A 178 0.29 9.44 -8.66
C ILE A 178 0.42 10.74 -7.88
N GLY A 179 0.65 10.67 -6.56
CA GLY A 179 0.83 11.83 -5.70
C GLY A 179 2.02 12.71 -6.10
N THR A 180 3.11 12.11 -6.60
CA THR A 180 4.25 12.88 -7.13
C THR A 180 3.96 13.56 -8.45
N LEU A 181 3.13 12.95 -9.30
CA LEU A 181 2.73 13.52 -10.60
C LEU A 181 1.70 14.65 -10.43
N PHE A 182 0.79 14.50 -9.48
CA PHE A 182 -0.30 15.43 -9.20
C PHE A 182 -0.21 15.99 -7.78
N SER A 183 0.93 16.61 -7.45
CA SER A 183 1.25 17.07 -6.09
C SER A 183 0.23 18.06 -5.50
N ARG A 184 -0.44 18.87 -6.33
CA ARG A 184 -1.43 19.86 -5.89
C ARG A 184 -2.72 19.23 -5.33
N HIS A 185 -3.18 18.10 -5.90
CA HIS A 185 -4.38 17.40 -5.48
C HIS A 185 -4.17 15.87 -5.52
N PRO A 186 -3.21 15.34 -4.73
CA PRO A 186 -2.78 13.95 -4.84
C PRO A 186 -3.89 12.96 -4.55
N LEU A 187 -4.70 13.22 -3.51
CA LEU A 187 -5.81 12.34 -3.13
C LEU A 187 -6.88 12.26 -4.23
N VAL A 188 -7.25 13.40 -4.81
CA VAL A 188 -8.25 13.44 -5.88
C VAL A 188 -7.78 12.64 -7.09
N ALA A 189 -6.52 12.81 -7.50
CA ALA A 189 -5.96 12.09 -8.63
C ALA A 189 -5.94 10.56 -8.38
N VAL A 190 -5.57 10.12 -7.18
CA VAL A 190 -5.61 8.70 -6.82
C VAL A 190 -7.03 8.16 -6.80
N LEU A 191 -8.00 8.91 -6.24
CA LEU A 191 -9.41 8.48 -6.22
C LEU A 191 -10.00 8.37 -7.62
N VAL A 192 -9.69 9.32 -8.52
CA VAL A 192 -10.10 9.25 -9.93
C VAL A 192 -9.51 8.01 -10.59
N TYR A 193 -8.22 7.72 -10.39
CA TYR A 193 -7.60 6.49 -10.89
C TYR A 193 -8.31 5.24 -10.37
N LEU A 194 -8.54 5.13 -9.06
CA LEU A 194 -9.20 3.98 -8.45
C LEU A 194 -10.62 3.78 -9.00
N MET A 195 -11.38 4.86 -9.20
CA MET A 195 -12.73 4.78 -9.74
C MET A 195 -12.74 4.37 -11.22
N LEU A 196 -11.88 5.00 -12.05
CA LEU A 196 -11.91 4.77 -13.49
C LEU A 196 -11.17 3.48 -13.90
N ILE A 197 -10.00 3.22 -13.31
CA ILE A 197 -9.16 2.10 -13.75
C ILE A 197 -9.43 0.87 -12.90
N GLU A 198 -9.30 0.97 -11.59
CA GLU A 198 -9.39 -0.20 -10.71
C GLU A 198 -10.83 -0.70 -10.51
N THR A 199 -11.84 0.18 -10.59
CA THR A 199 -13.24 -0.25 -10.44
C THR A 199 -13.89 -0.57 -11.77
N LEU A 200 -13.82 0.35 -12.75
CA LEU A 200 -14.50 0.15 -14.04
C LEU A 200 -13.75 -0.86 -14.91
N LEU A 201 -12.43 -0.71 -15.07
CA LEU A 201 -11.66 -1.57 -15.96
C LEU A 201 -11.52 -2.98 -15.38
N ALA A 202 -11.31 -3.11 -14.05
CA ALA A 202 -11.21 -4.42 -13.41
C ALA A 202 -12.52 -5.21 -13.45
N SER A 203 -13.68 -4.54 -13.54
CA SER A 203 -14.99 -5.18 -13.65
C SER A 203 -15.41 -5.45 -15.10
N ALA A 204 -14.70 -4.88 -16.08
CA ALA A 204 -15.02 -5.08 -17.47
C ALA A 204 -14.56 -6.47 -17.97
N PRO A 205 -15.36 -7.19 -18.76
CA PRO A 205 -15.00 -8.50 -19.32
C PRO A 205 -14.05 -8.37 -20.52
N ILE A 206 -12.92 -7.71 -20.32
CA ILE A 206 -11.92 -7.43 -21.36
C ILE A 206 -10.51 -7.79 -20.87
N VAL A 207 -9.59 -8.07 -21.80
CA VAL A 207 -8.19 -8.44 -21.47
C VAL A 207 -7.46 -7.34 -20.71
N LEU A 208 -7.86 -6.08 -20.87
CA LEU A 208 -7.27 -4.94 -20.19
C LEU A 208 -7.42 -5.01 -18.66
N ASN A 209 -8.36 -5.81 -18.13
CA ASN A 209 -8.48 -6.00 -16.68
C ASN A 209 -7.21 -6.66 -16.08
N LEU A 210 -6.46 -7.45 -16.87
CA LEU A 210 -5.17 -8.04 -16.47
C LEU A 210 -4.09 -7.00 -16.13
N VAL A 211 -4.28 -5.74 -16.53
CA VAL A 211 -3.34 -4.65 -16.18
C VAL A 211 -3.66 -4.07 -14.80
N THR A 212 -4.85 -4.35 -14.25
CA THR A 212 -5.28 -3.80 -12.97
C THR A 212 -4.70 -4.58 -11.79
N ILE A 213 -4.36 -3.86 -10.74
CA ILE A 213 -3.92 -4.47 -9.48
C ILE A 213 -5.07 -5.29 -8.88
N ALA A 214 -6.29 -4.74 -8.92
CA ALA A 214 -7.49 -5.38 -8.37
C ALA A 214 -7.70 -6.79 -8.93
N TRP A 215 -7.55 -7.00 -10.23
CA TRP A 215 -7.73 -8.30 -10.86
C TRP A 215 -6.73 -9.35 -10.30
N HIS A 216 -5.45 -8.98 -10.21
CA HIS A 216 -4.43 -9.88 -9.68
C HIS A 216 -4.67 -10.23 -8.22
N LEU A 217 -5.07 -9.26 -7.39
CA LEU A 217 -5.35 -9.52 -5.98
C LEU A 217 -6.55 -10.44 -5.80
N ARG A 218 -7.62 -10.25 -6.58
CA ARG A 218 -8.81 -11.10 -6.56
C ARG A 218 -8.47 -12.53 -7.00
N ASN A 219 -7.59 -12.69 -8.00
CA ASN A 219 -7.12 -14.00 -8.44
C ASN A 219 -6.29 -14.72 -7.36
N ILE A 220 -5.43 -14.02 -6.63
CA ILE A 220 -4.66 -14.59 -5.51
C ILE A 220 -5.61 -15.01 -4.37
N ALA A 221 -6.60 -14.16 -4.05
CA ALA A 221 -7.55 -14.37 -2.98
C ALA A 221 -8.70 -15.33 -3.35
N GLU A 222 -8.71 -15.92 -4.55
CA GLU A 222 -9.77 -16.78 -5.07
C GLU A 222 -11.17 -16.15 -5.03
N LEU A 223 -11.23 -14.82 -5.16
CA LEU A 223 -12.49 -14.09 -5.24
C LEU A 223 -13.07 -14.17 -6.66
N PRO A 224 -14.40 -14.04 -6.81
CA PRO A 224 -15.05 -14.04 -8.12
C PRO A 224 -14.41 -13.02 -9.06
N LEU A 225 -13.94 -13.49 -10.22
CA LEU A 225 -13.43 -12.66 -11.29
C LEU A 225 -14.55 -12.38 -12.31
N PRO A 226 -14.50 -11.22 -12.99
CA PRO A 226 -15.41 -10.96 -14.11
C PRO A 226 -15.26 -12.06 -15.16
N ASP A 227 -16.39 -12.52 -15.73
CA ASP A 227 -16.40 -13.51 -16.79
C ASP A 227 -15.56 -13.01 -17.97
N THR A 228 -14.38 -13.56 -18.14
CA THR A 228 -13.50 -13.33 -19.29
C THR A 228 -13.88 -14.28 -20.43
N ALA A 229 -15.17 -14.46 -20.69
CA ALA A 229 -15.72 -15.44 -21.63
C ALA A 229 -15.13 -15.38 -23.05
N PHE A 230 -14.49 -14.26 -23.39
CA PHE A 230 -13.84 -14.08 -24.70
C PHE A 230 -12.39 -14.54 -24.78
N MET A 231 -11.70 -14.77 -23.65
CA MET A 231 -10.34 -15.30 -23.64
C MET A 231 -10.15 -16.23 -22.45
N ALA A 232 -9.91 -17.49 -22.72
CA ALA A 232 -9.53 -18.50 -21.74
C ALA A 232 -8.07 -18.29 -21.22
N VAL A 233 -7.76 -17.07 -20.76
CA VAL A 233 -6.47 -16.78 -20.14
C VAL A 233 -6.56 -17.15 -18.67
N THR A 234 -6.15 -18.36 -18.34
CA THR A 234 -6.01 -18.78 -16.96
C THR A 234 -4.64 -18.37 -16.43
N VAL A 235 -4.60 -17.32 -15.62
CA VAL A 235 -3.38 -16.94 -14.90
C VAL A 235 -3.38 -17.67 -13.56
N PRO A 236 -2.35 -18.48 -13.26
CA PRO A 236 -2.26 -19.13 -11.96
C PRO A 236 -2.06 -18.06 -10.86
N TRP A 237 -2.56 -18.32 -9.64
CA TRP A 237 -2.49 -17.39 -8.52
C TRP A 237 -1.05 -16.89 -8.23
N TRP A 238 -0.05 -17.76 -8.36
CA TRP A 238 1.35 -17.39 -8.17
C TRP A 238 1.86 -16.43 -9.26
N GLY A 239 1.33 -16.54 -10.50
CA GLY A 239 1.62 -15.59 -11.59
C GLY A 239 1.09 -14.20 -11.25
N SER A 240 -0.13 -14.12 -10.68
CA SER A 240 -0.68 -12.87 -10.18
C SER A 240 0.11 -12.31 -9.00
N ALA A 241 0.60 -13.16 -8.10
CA ALA A 241 1.46 -12.74 -6.99
C ALA A 241 2.79 -12.16 -7.49
N LEU A 242 3.41 -12.78 -8.49
CA LEU A 242 4.62 -12.26 -9.13
C LEU A 242 4.36 -10.92 -9.84
N ALA A 243 3.22 -10.78 -10.54
CA ALA A 243 2.85 -9.52 -11.17
C ALA A 243 2.68 -8.39 -10.15
N ALA A 244 1.95 -8.62 -9.05
CA ALA A 244 1.77 -7.66 -7.98
C ALA A 244 3.11 -7.30 -7.29
N LEU A 245 3.98 -8.30 -7.09
CA LEU A 245 5.31 -8.10 -6.54
C LEU A 245 6.22 -7.28 -7.48
N ALA A 246 6.12 -7.47 -8.80
CA ALA A 246 6.91 -6.73 -9.79
C ALA A 246 6.41 -5.29 -10.00
N VAL A 247 5.12 -5.04 -9.92
CA VAL A 247 4.52 -3.72 -10.06
C VAL A 247 4.99 -2.77 -8.95
N THR A 248 5.11 -3.26 -7.72
CA THR A 248 5.51 -2.44 -6.56
C THR A 248 6.87 -1.75 -6.75
N PRO A 249 8.00 -2.43 -7.03
CA PRO A 249 9.28 -1.77 -7.24
C PRO A 249 9.30 -0.91 -8.50
N GLY A 250 8.53 -1.26 -9.54
CA GLY A 250 8.36 -0.42 -10.73
C GLY A 250 7.75 0.94 -10.38
N LEU A 251 6.70 0.96 -9.58
CA LEU A 251 6.04 2.18 -9.11
C LEU A 251 6.92 2.97 -8.14
N VAL A 252 7.68 2.31 -7.26
CA VAL A 252 8.67 2.97 -6.39
C VAL A 252 9.76 3.65 -7.20
N SER A 253 10.24 3.00 -8.27
CA SER A 253 11.22 3.58 -9.18
C SER A 253 10.64 4.79 -9.90
N LEU A 254 9.41 4.71 -10.40
CA LEU A 254 8.71 5.81 -11.04
C LEU A 254 8.53 7.00 -10.08
N THR A 255 8.14 6.73 -8.83
CA THR A 255 8.05 7.75 -7.78
C THR A 255 9.40 8.44 -7.55
N THR A 256 10.47 7.66 -7.49
CA THR A 256 11.83 8.19 -7.29
C THR A 256 12.27 9.09 -8.44
N ILE A 257 11.94 8.70 -9.69
CA ILE A 257 12.19 9.53 -10.89
C ILE A 257 11.37 10.82 -10.83
N GLY A 258 10.09 10.73 -10.45
CA GLY A 258 9.22 11.90 -10.28
C GLY A 258 9.74 12.89 -9.24
N VAL A 259 10.23 12.38 -8.12
CA VAL A 259 10.88 13.17 -7.07
C VAL A 259 12.14 13.88 -7.60
N ASN A 260 12.96 13.19 -8.39
CA ASN A 260 14.15 13.77 -9.00
C ASN A 260 13.79 14.90 -10.00
N GLY A 261 12.71 14.73 -10.75
CA GLY A 261 12.24 15.73 -11.72
C GLY A 261 11.59 16.96 -11.08
N ALA A 262 11.05 16.86 -9.87
CA ALA A 262 10.41 17.96 -9.16
C ALA A 262 11.41 19.05 -8.74
N GLU A 263 12.67 18.71 -8.49
CA GLU A 263 13.75 19.65 -8.14
C GLU A 263 13.99 20.69 -9.23
N TYR A 264 13.92 20.28 -10.51
CA TYR A 264 14.15 21.19 -11.65
C TYR A 264 12.97 22.12 -11.96
N ARG A 265 11.79 21.89 -11.35
CA ARG A 265 10.60 22.74 -11.55
C ARG A 265 10.49 23.87 -10.55
N THR A 266 11.21 23.81 -9.44
CA THR A 266 11.18 24.85 -8.38
C THR A 266 12.05 26.06 -8.72
N ASP A 267 12.92 25.97 -9.73
CA ASP A 267 13.82 27.05 -10.17
C ASP A 267 13.22 27.92 -11.28
N ARG A 268 11.95 27.71 -11.63
CA ARG A 268 11.17 28.54 -12.56
C ARG A 268 9.97 29.14 -11.84
#